data_e022d841095e423f9fb1c3755366835d
#
_entry.id   e022d841095e423f9fb1c3755366835d
#
_cell.length_a   1.000
_cell.length_b   1.000
_cell.length_c   1.000
_cell.angle_alpha   90.00
_cell.angle_beta   90.00
_cell.angle_gamma   90.00
#
_symmetry.space_group_name_H-M   'P 1'
#
loop_
_entity.id
_entity.type
_entity.pdbx_description
1 polymer ?
#
loop_
_entity_poly.entity_id
_entity_poly.type
_entity_poly.pdbx_seq_one_letter_code
_entity_poly.pdbx_strand_id
1 'polypeptide(L)'
;MEAYHILIVEDDKEILDGVGIYMKNQGYEVFKAQNGLEGLKILEKEEIHLAIIDIMMPIMDGITMTMKLREHYDFPVIMLSAKSEEIDKVTGLNIGADDYVTKPFAPMELMARVHSQLRRYSRYLKLAAGTRKEEAGEH
;
A
#
# COMPACT_ATOMS: atom_id res chain seq x y z
N MET A 1 -21.12 1.78 -5.28
CA MET A 1 -19.73 2.25 -5.04
C MET A 1 -18.77 1.06 -5.05
N GLU A 2 -17.78 1.11 -5.91
CA GLU A 2 -16.82 0.04 -6.02
C GLU A 2 -15.91 -0.02 -4.79
N ALA A 3 -15.53 -1.22 -4.41
CA ALA A 3 -14.62 -1.43 -3.29
C ALA A 3 -13.21 -0.93 -3.64
N TYR A 4 -12.48 -0.46 -2.62
CA TYR A 4 -11.06 -0.19 -2.79
C TYR A 4 -10.29 -1.50 -2.92
N HIS A 5 -9.25 -1.49 -3.75
CA HIS A 5 -8.38 -2.63 -3.99
C HIS A 5 -7.10 -2.49 -3.17
N ILE A 6 -6.84 -3.46 -2.32
CA ILE A 6 -5.67 -3.48 -1.44
C ILE A 6 -4.72 -4.58 -1.90
N LEU A 7 -3.47 -4.22 -2.17
CA LEU A 7 -2.42 -5.19 -2.46
C LEU A 7 -1.64 -5.46 -1.16
N ILE A 8 -1.49 -6.73 -0.80
CA ILE A 8 -0.70 -7.12 0.36
C ILE A 8 0.49 -7.96 -0.14
N VAL A 9 1.69 -7.51 0.17
CA VAL A 9 2.93 -8.18 -0.23
C VAL A 9 3.69 -8.60 1.02
N GLU A 10 3.73 -9.90 1.29
CA GLU A 10 4.26 -10.49 2.52
C GLU A 10 4.64 -11.95 2.26
N ASP A 11 5.87 -12.34 2.59
CA ASP A 11 6.32 -13.72 2.40
C ASP A 11 5.84 -14.67 3.51
N ASP A 12 5.53 -14.16 4.69
CA ASP A 12 4.94 -14.98 5.77
C ASP A 12 3.47 -15.20 5.45
N LYS A 13 3.12 -16.43 5.12
CA LYS A 13 1.77 -16.78 4.68
C LYS A 13 0.71 -16.56 5.75
N GLU A 14 1.02 -16.78 7.01
CA GLU A 14 0.08 -16.53 8.11
C GLU A 14 -0.29 -15.06 8.21
N ILE A 15 0.71 -14.18 8.12
CA ILE A 15 0.50 -12.74 8.14
C ILE A 15 -0.28 -12.33 6.90
N LEU A 16 0.12 -12.80 5.73
CA LEU A 16 -0.53 -12.49 4.46
C LEU A 16 -2.01 -12.85 4.48
N ASP A 17 -2.33 -14.06 4.91
CA ASP A 17 -3.71 -14.53 4.96
C ASP A 17 -4.51 -13.83 6.05
N GLY A 18 -3.91 -13.61 7.23
CA GLY A 18 -4.56 -12.91 8.33
C GLY A 18 -4.92 -11.47 8.00
N VAL A 19 -3.98 -10.72 7.45
CA VAL A 19 -4.22 -9.35 7.00
C VAL A 19 -5.28 -9.34 5.89
N GLY A 20 -5.21 -10.29 4.97
CA GLY A 20 -6.19 -10.43 3.90
C GLY A 20 -7.62 -10.60 4.42
N ILE A 21 -7.81 -11.44 5.43
CA ILE A 21 -9.13 -11.64 6.06
C ILE A 21 -9.64 -10.34 6.67
N TYR A 22 -8.79 -9.62 7.42
CA TYR A 22 -9.17 -8.34 8.01
C TYR A 22 -9.60 -7.33 6.95
N MET A 23 -8.85 -7.22 5.86
CA MET A 23 -9.17 -6.28 4.80
C MET A 23 -10.48 -6.63 4.10
N LYS A 24 -10.71 -7.91 3.81
CA LYS A 24 -11.97 -8.37 3.22
C LYS A 24 -13.16 -8.08 4.13
N ASN A 25 -13.01 -8.26 5.43
CA ASN A 25 -14.07 -7.97 6.39
C ASN A 25 -14.45 -6.48 6.42
N GLN A 26 -13.56 -5.61 5.98
CA GLN A 26 -13.84 -4.18 5.86
C GLN A 26 -14.48 -3.80 4.51
N GLY A 27 -14.72 -4.78 3.67
CA GLY A 27 -15.31 -4.55 2.35
C GLY A 27 -14.31 -4.24 1.24
N TYR A 28 -13.02 -4.40 1.50
CA TYR A 28 -11.99 -4.20 0.48
C TYR A 28 -11.80 -5.45 -0.37
N GLU A 29 -11.44 -5.22 -1.63
CA GLU A 29 -10.99 -6.31 -2.49
C GLU A 29 -9.49 -6.50 -2.29
N VAL A 30 -9.06 -7.74 -2.09
CA VAL A 30 -7.68 -8.05 -1.66
C VAL A 30 -6.93 -8.82 -2.73
N PHE A 31 -5.72 -8.37 -3.01
CA PHE A 31 -4.76 -9.03 -3.90
C PHE A 31 -3.52 -9.38 -3.08
N LYS A 32 -3.00 -10.59 -3.22
CA LYS A 32 -1.90 -11.10 -2.41
C LYS A 32 -0.68 -11.45 -3.26
N ALA A 33 0.49 -11.09 -2.74
CA ALA A 33 1.77 -11.46 -3.34
C ALA A 33 2.73 -11.89 -2.23
N GLN A 34 3.64 -12.82 -2.52
CA GLN A 34 4.60 -13.34 -1.55
C GLN A 34 5.99 -12.71 -1.68
N ASN A 35 6.20 -11.88 -2.67
CA ASN A 35 7.43 -11.13 -2.84
C ASN A 35 7.17 -9.91 -3.74
N GLY A 36 8.18 -9.03 -3.82
CA GLY A 36 8.03 -7.79 -4.58
C GLY A 36 7.83 -7.98 -6.06
N LEU A 37 8.43 -9.01 -6.64
CA LEU A 37 8.27 -9.28 -8.07
C LEU A 37 6.83 -9.68 -8.42
N GLU A 38 6.22 -10.56 -7.62
CA GLU A 38 4.80 -10.91 -7.77
C GLU A 38 3.91 -9.68 -7.60
N GLY A 39 4.22 -8.83 -6.61
CA GLY A 39 3.47 -7.61 -6.37
C GLY A 39 3.48 -6.67 -7.56
N LEU A 40 4.64 -6.48 -8.17
CA LEU A 40 4.76 -5.64 -9.38
C LEU A 40 3.97 -6.22 -10.55
N LYS A 41 3.92 -7.53 -10.69
CA LYS A 41 3.11 -8.19 -11.73
C LYS A 41 1.62 -7.94 -11.54
N ILE A 42 1.15 -7.96 -10.29
CA ILE A 42 -0.24 -7.64 -9.98
C ILE A 42 -0.57 -6.20 -10.39
N LEU A 43 0.34 -5.26 -10.12
CA LEU A 43 0.15 -3.86 -10.49
C LEU A 43 -0.01 -3.65 -12.00
N GLU A 44 0.56 -4.52 -12.82
CA GLU A 44 0.40 -4.44 -14.27
C GLU A 44 -1.00 -4.86 -14.74
N LYS A 45 -1.72 -5.64 -13.94
CA LYS A 45 -3.00 -6.24 -14.33
C LYS A 45 -4.21 -5.66 -13.60
N GLU A 46 -4.00 -5.17 -12.38
CA GLU A 46 -5.08 -4.77 -11.49
C GLU A 46 -4.91 -3.33 -11.05
N GLU A 47 -6.02 -2.61 -10.92
CA GLU A 47 -6.02 -1.29 -10.30
C GLU A 47 -5.88 -1.44 -8.79
N ILE A 48 -4.87 -0.83 -8.21
CA ILE A 48 -4.61 -0.88 -6.76
C ILE A 48 -4.72 0.53 -6.18
N HIS A 49 -5.37 0.65 -5.03
CA HIS A 49 -5.59 1.92 -4.34
C HIS A 49 -4.71 2.10 -3.11
N LEU A 50 -4.16 1.01 -2.58
CA LEU A 50 -3.24 1.02 -1.44
C LEU A 50 -2.47 -0.29 -1.41
N ALA A 51 -1.19 -0.22 -1.07
CA ALA A 51 -0.36 -1.41 -0.88
C ALA A 51 0.18 -1.49 0.54
N ILE A 52 0.16 -2.69 1.11
CA ILE A 52 0.80 -3.03 2.38
C ILE A 52 1.97 -3.93 2.01
N ILE A 53 3.20 -3.48 2.29
CA ILE A 53 4.41 -4.15 1.80
C ILE A 53 5.36 -4.44 2.96
N ASP A 54 5.72 -5.71 3.14
CA ASP A 54 6.74 -6.09 4.09
C ASP A 54 8.12 -5.69 3.56
N ILE A 55 8.99 -5.20 4.44
CA ILE A 55 10.34 -4.77 4.05
C ILE A 55 11.20 -5.99 3.70
N MET A 56 11.22 -6.99 4.57
CA MET A 56 12.12 -8.15 4.41
C MET A 56 11.44 -9.30 3.70
N MET A 57 11.75 -9.45 2.41
CA MET A 57 11.21 -10.53 1.58
C MET A 57 12.30 -11.09 0.66
N PRO A 58 12.18 -12.37 0.26
CA PRO A 58 13.09 -12.94 -0.73
C PRO A 58 12.83 -12.35 -2.12
N ILE A 59 13.77 -12.54 -3.03
CA ILE A 59 13.71 -12.15 -4.44
C ILE A 59 13.77 -10.65 -4.63
N MET A 60 12.82 -9.91 -4.06
CA MET A 60 12.81 -8.45 -4.10
C MET A 60 12.23 -7.94 -2.78
N ASP A 61 13.01 -7.16 -2.02
CA ASP A 61 12.56 -6.59 -0.74
C ASP A 61 11.54 -5.47 -0.95
N GLY A 62 10.89 -5.06 0.15
CA GLY A 62 9.83 -4.06 0.10
C GLY A 62 10.31 -2.68 -0.26
N ILE A 63 11.54 -2.32 0.12
CA ILE A 63 12.12 -1.01 -0.21
C ILE A 63 12.36 -0.92 -1.72
N THR A 64 12.98 -1.93 -2.30
CA THR A 64 13.21 -2.00 -3.75
C THR A 64 11.90 -1.98 -4.52
N MET A 65 10.90 -2.75 -4.08
CA MET A 65 9.59 -2.75 -4.71
C MET A 65 8.95 -1.34 -4.66
N THR A 66 9.02 -0.68 -3.51
CA THR A 66 8.45 0.66 -3.36
C THR A 66 9.12 1.67 -4.29
N MET A 67 10.44 1.62 -4.40
CA MET A 67 11.16 2.47 -5.35
C MET A 67 10.67 2.27 -6.78
N LYS A 68 10.49 1.02 -7.19
CA LYS A 68 10.04 0.69 -8.54
C LYS A 68 8.60 1.12 -8.79
N LEU A 69 7.69 0.87 -7.85
CA LEU A 69 6.30 1.26 -8.04
C LEU A 69 6.12 2.77 -8.06
N ARG A 70 6.93 3.53 -7.33
CA ARG A 70 6.86 4.98 -7.33
C ARG A 70 7.24 5.63 -8.65
N GLU A 71 7.89 4.93 -9.54
CA GLU A 71 8.15 5.42 -10.89
C GLU A 71 6.86 5.61 -11.70
N HIS A 72 5.79 4.88 -11.34
CA HIS A 72 4.56 4.85 -12.13
C HIS A 72 3.27 5.06 -11.32
N TYR A 73 3.31 4.99 -9.99
CA TYR A 73 2.12 4.98 -9.15
C TYR A 73 2.23 5.92 -7.98
N ASP A 74 1.10 6.55 -7.61
CA ASP A 74 1.00 7.49 -6.49
C ASP A 74 0.16 6.99 -5.32
N PHE A 75 -0.41 5.80 -5.41
CA PHE A 75 -1.25 5.30 -4.33
C PHE A 75 -0.46 5.14 -3.02
N PRO A 76 -1.14 5.20 -1.85
CA PRO A 76 -0.46 5.08 -0.57
C PRO A 76 0.17 3.71 -0.35
N VAL A 77 1.35 3.71 0.28
CA VAL A 77 2.10 2.52 0.65
C VAL A 77 2.33 2.53 2.16
N ILE A 78 1.91 1.45 2.82
CA ILE A 78 2.18 1.20 4.23
C ILE A 78 3.20 0.07 4.31
N MET A 79 4.35 0.32 4.93
CA MET A 79 5.36 -0.71 5.10
C MET A 79 5.22 -1.44 6.42
N LEU A 80 5.42 -2.75 6.40
CA LEU A 80 5.51 -3.57 7.60
C LEU A 80 6.99 -3.80 7.89
N SER A 81 7.42 -3.51 9.12
CA SER A 81 8.81 -3.68 9.49
C SER A 81 8.97 -4.39 10.83
N ALA A 82 10.07 -5.13 11.00
CA ALA A 82 10.43 -5.68 12.29
C ALA A 82 10.91 -4.54 13.22
N LYS A 83 10.79 -4.77 14.53
CA LYS A 83 11.14 -3.80 15.57
C LYS A 83 12.60 -3.35 15.51
N SER A 84 13.48 -4.23 15.01
CA SER A 84 14.93 -3.99 14.91
C SER A 84 15.34 -3.18 13.66
N GLU A 85 14.41 -2.80 12.81
CA GLU A 85 14.70 -2.22 11.49
C GLU A 85 14.35 -0.74 11.39
N GLU A 86 14.72 0.07 12.40
CA GLU A 86 14.43 1.51 12.38
C GLU A 86 15.14 2.26 11.24
N ILE A 87 16.33 1.82 10.86
CA ILE A 87 17.05 2.40 9.72
C ILE A 87 16.25 2.21 8.45
N ASP A 88 15.61 1.04 8.29
CA ASP A 88 14.77 0.75 7.13
C ASP A 88 13.53 1.64 7.07
N LYS A 89 13.00 2.03 8.24
CA LYS A 89 11.87 2.97 8.30
C LYS A 89 12.23 4.32 7.71
N VAL A 90 13.39 4.86 8.08
CA VAL A 90 13.86 6.14 7.56
C VAL A 90 14.08 6.04 6.05
N THR A 91 14.73 4.98 5.60
CA THR A 91 14.96 4.73 4.17
C THR A 91 13.64 4.61 3.42
N GLY A 92 12.67 3.86 3.97
CA GLY A 92 11.37 3.68 3.34
C GLY A 92 10.60 4.98 3.18
N LEU A 93 10.59 5.84 4.20
CA LEU A 93 9.94 7.16 4.11
C LEU A 93 10.61 8.03 3.05
N ASN A 94 11.93 7.98 2.95
CA ASN A 94 12.67 8.74 1.94
C ASN A 94 12.40 8.28 0.52
N ILE A 95 12.08 7.00 0.32
CA ILE A 95 11.79 6.45 -1.03
C ILE A 95 10.32 6.50 -1.40
N GLY A 96 9.46 6.99 -0.53
CA GLY A 96 8.07 7.23 -0.85
C GLY A 96 7.02 6.36 -0.18
N ALA A 97 7.35 5.68 0.93
CA ALA A 97 6.34 5.06 1.78
C ALA A 97 5.59 6.14 2.55
N ASP A 98 4.30 5.96 2.73
CA ASP A 98 3.43 6.94 3.39
C ASP A 98 3.26 6.67 4.88
N ASP A 99 3.47 5.44 5.30
CA ASP A 99 3.30 5.06 6.71
C ASP A 99 4.06 3.77 7.02
N TYR A 100 4.20 3.48 8.30
CA TYR A 100 4.87 2.30 8.82
C TYR A 100 4.07 1.64 9.92
N VAL A 101 4.12 0.33 9.95
CA VAL A 101 3.58 -0.46 11.06
C VAL A 101 4.65 -1.48 11.47
N THR A 102 4.98 -1.48 12.75
CA THR A 102 6.02 -2.36 13.29
C THR A 102 5.42 -3.69 13.71
N LYS A 103 6.05 -4.79 13.32
CA LYS A 103 5.68 -6.14 13.75
C LYS A 103 6.21 -6.42 15.17
N PRO A 104 5.46 -7.11 16.03
CA PRO A 104 4.08 -7.52 15.85
C PRO A 104 3.12 -6.33 15.97
N PHE A 105 2.09 -6.29 15.15
CA PHE A 105 1.12 -5.19 15.15
C PHE A 105 -0.27 -5.68 15.56
N ALA A 106 -1.05 -4.77 16.17
CA ALA A 106 -2.45 -5.03 16.40
C ALA A 106 -3.21 -4.83 15.09
N PRO A 107 -4.09 -5.77 14.70
CA PRO A 107 -4.87 -5.61 13.46
C PRO A 107 -5.64 -4.30 13.39
N MET A 108 -6.17 -3.83 14.51
CA MET A 108 -6.90 -2.55 14.58
C MET A 108 -6.02 -1.36 14.25
N GLU A 109 -4.73 -1.39 14.64
CA GLU A 109 -3.78 -0.34 14.29
C GLU A 109 -3.56 -0.28 12.78
N LEU A 110 -3.32 -1.43 12.16
CA LEU A 110 -3.15 -1.50 10.71
C LEU A 110 -4.40 -1.01 9.98
N MET A 111 -5.58 -1.42 10.44
CA MET A 111 -6.85 -0.99 9.87
C MET A 111 -7.04 0.52 9.95
N ALA A 112 -6.73 1.13 11.10
CA ALA A 112 -6.84 2.57 11.28
C ALA A 112 -5.95 3.32 10.29
N ARG A 113 -4.74 2.83 10.06
CA ARG A 113 -3.80 3.44 9.11
C ARG A 113 -4.27 3.27 7.66
N VAL A 114 -4.80 2.11 7.31
CA VAL A 114 -5.37 1.88 5.98
C VAL A 114 -6.52 2.86 5.72
N HIS A 115 -7.46 2.98 6.66
CA HIS A 115 -8.59 3.92 6.52
C HIS A 115 -8.10 5.36 6.38
N SER A 116 -7.12 5.77 7.20
CA SER A 116 -6.57 7.12 7.15
C SER A 116 -5.90 7.41 5.81
N GLN A 117 -5.09 6.49 5.31
CA GLN A 117 -4.38 6.66 4.04
C GLN A 117 -5.35 6.67 2.85
N LEU A 118 -6.38 5.84 2.86
CA LEU A 118 -7.38 5.83 1.80
C LEU A 118 -8.20 7.13 1.78
N ARG A 119 -8.53 7.69 2.95
CA ARG A 119 -9.21 8.99 3.02
C ARG A 119 -8.37 10.10 2.39
N ARG A 120 -7.08 10.14 2.69
CA ARG A 120 -6.16 11.11 2.11
C ARG A 120 -6.07 10.96 0.60
N TYR A 121 -5.92 9.74 0.13
CA TYR A 121 -5.83 9.45 -1.29
C TYR A 121 -7.12 9.81 -2.03
N SER A 122 -8.27 9.50 -1.44
CA SER A 122 -9.58 9.87 -1.99
C SER A 122 -9.72 11.40 -2.14
N ARG A 123 -9.29 12.16 -1.13
CA ARG A 123 -9.27 13.63 -1.20
C ARG A 123 -8.35 14.13 -2.30
N TYR A 124 -7.17 13.56 -2.39
CA TYR A 124 -6.19 13.89 -3.42
C TYR A 124 -6.80 13.69 -4.82
N LEU A 125 -7.42 12.55 -5.05
CA LEU A 125 -8.05 12.24 -6.35
C LEU A 125 -9.19 13.21 -6.67
N LYS A 126 -10.00 13.57 -5.68
CA LYS A 126 -11.08 14.54 -5.87
C LYS A 126 -10.57 15.93 -6.21
N LEU A 127 -9.53 16.37 -5.53
CA LEU A 127 -8.90 17.66 -5.80
C LEU A 127 -8.28 17.68 -7.20
N ALA A 128 -7.58 16.65 -7.60
CA ALA A 128 -7.00 16.54 -8.94
C ALA A 128 -8.09 16.53 -10.02
N ALA A 129 -9.19 15.83 -9.80
CA ALA A 129 -10.32 15.79 -10.73
C ALA A 129 -11.01 17.15 -10.81
N GLY A 130 -11.19 17.85 -9.67
CA GLY A 130 -11.75 19.20 -9.60
C GLY A 130 -10.90 20.20 -10.38
N THR A 131 -9.61 20.16 -10.20
CA THR A 131 -8.65 21.03 -10.92
C THR A 131 -8.73 20.80 -12.43
N ARG A 132 -8.80 19.54 -12.86
CA ARG A 132 -8.93 19.19 -14.29
C ARG A 132 -10.23 19.72 -14.87
N LYS A 133 -11.34 19.64 -14.13
CA LYS A 133 -12.63 20.18 -14.55
C LYS A 133 -12.60 21.70 -14.70
N GLU A 134 -11.97 22.40 -13.76
CA GLU A 134 -11.81 23.84 -13.82
C GLU A 134 -10.99 24.26 -15.05
N GLU A 135 -9.87 23.59 -15.29
CA GLU A 135 -9.05 23.84 -16.47
C GLU A 135 -9.81 23.60 -17.77
N ALA A 136 -10.57 22.52 -17.84
CA ALA A 136 -11.42 22.21 -19.00
C ALA A 136 -12.54 23.22 -19.17
N GLY A 137 -13.09 23.77 -18.08
CA GLY A 137 -14.16 24.74 -18.09
C GLY A 137 -13.75 26.14 -18.57
N GLU A 138 -12.46 26.44 -18.50
CA GLU A 138 -11.92 27.73 -18.95
C GLU A 138 -11.73 27.84 -20.47
N HIS A 139 -11.94 26.77 -21.19
CA HIS A 139 -11.85 26.72 -22.64
C HIS A 139 -13.22 26.78 -23.29
#